data_c373736c8f357e6aea3f4af899b1e308
#
_entry.id   c373736c8f357e6aea3f4af899b1e308
#
_cell.length_a   1.000
_cell.length_b   1.000
_cell.length_c   1.000
_cell.angle_alpha   90.00
_cell.angle_beta   90.00
_cell.angle_gamma   90.00
#
_symmetry.space_group_name_H-M   'P 1'
#
loop_
_entity.id
_entity.type
_entity.pdbx_description
1 polymer ?
#
loop_
_entity_poly.entity_id
_entity_poly.type
_entity_poly.pdbx_seq_one_letter_code
_entity_poly.pdbx_strand_id
1 'polypeptide(L)'
;MYLCGPTVYDRAHLGNARNVIMFDVLFRLMSRTYGSSKVTYVRNITDIDDKINQRVKSSGRDITEITEETSSWYLEDMASLGNLDPTHTPRATQYIDAMIAMIVDLIAKGHAYKAEGHVLFSVKSYSDYGRLSGRSIEDMIAGARVEIAPYKRDPMDFVLWKPSMPDITGWNSPWGKGRPGWHIECSAMSYALLGPSFDIHGGGNDLQFPHHENEIAQSCCAYPDTGFANVWMHNEMLQVEGKKMSKSSNNFFT
;
A
#
# COMPACT_ATOMS: atom_id res chain seq x y z
N MET A 1 8.84 -11.16 -6.15
CA MET A 1 8.82 -10.41 -4.88
C MET A 1 8.11 -9.08 -5.06
N TYR A 2 7.38 -8.61 -4.04
CA TYR A 2 6.65 -7.33 -4.04
C TYR A 2 7.13 -6.45 -2.88
N LEU A 3 7.41 -5.20 -3.13
CA LEU A 3 7.77 -4.19 -2.14
C LEU A 3 6.78 -3.04 -2.20
N CYS A 4 6.15 -2.70 -1.07
CA CYS A 4 5.34 -1.50 -0.97
C CYS A 4 6.22 -0.27 -1.15
N GLY A 5 5.94 0.49 -2.20
CA GLY A 5 6.66 1.69 -2.58
C GLY A 5 6.15 2.96 -1.90
N PRO A 6 6.65 4.13 -2.31
CA PRO A 6 6.30 5.39 -1.67
C PRO A 6 4.96 5.95 -2.14
N THR A 7 4.35 6.77 -1.27
CA THR A 7 3.34 7.76 -1.69
C THR A 7 4.06 9.02 -2.16
N VAL A 8 3.81 9.40 -3.41
CA VAL A 8 4.54 10.47 -4.09
C VAL A 8 3.87 11.84 -3.93
N TYR A 9 4.05 12.45 -2.76
CA TYR A 9 3.55 13.81 -2.45
C TYR A 9 4.66 14.80 -2.10
N ASP A 10 5.88 14.30 -1.88
CA ASP A 10 7.05 15.09 -1.46
C ASP A 10 8.32 14.26 -1.61
N ARG A 11 9.53 14.89 -1.50
CA ARG A 11 10.83 14.20 -1.61
C ARG A 11 10.93 12.99 -0.69
N ALA A 12 11.63 11.97 -1.16
CA ALA A 12 12.01 10.84 -0.32
C ALA A 12 12.97 11.27 0.81
N HIS A 13 13.04 10.47 1.85
CA HIS A 13 13.98 10.62 2.94
C HIS A 13 14.78 9.33 3.15
N LEU A 14 15.84 9.38 3.94
CA LEU A 14 16.73 8.24 4.19
C LEU A 14 15.98 6.98 4.67
N GLY A 15 14.84 7.12 5.35
CA GLY A 15 13.99 5.98 5.73
C GLY A 15 13.40 5.24 4.52
N ASN A 16 13.00 5.98 3.48
CA ASN A 16 12.56 5.38 2.22
C ASN A 16 13.73 4.70 1.49
N ALA A 17 14.88 5.36 1.44
CA ALA A 17 16.09 4.82 0.83
C ALA A 17 16.53 3.51 1.49
N ARG A 18 16.55 3.44 2.84
CA ARG A 18 16.86 2.22 3.58
C ARG A 18 16.01 1.03 3.14
N ASN A 19 14.71 1.24 3.03
CA ASN A 19 13.79 0.20 2.60
C ASN A 19 14.17 -0.33 1.20
N VAL A 20 14.40 0.58 0.25
CA VAL A 20 14.77 0.20 -1.13
C VAL A 20 16.11 -0.52 -1.17
N ILE A 21 17.13 -0.01 -0.47
CA ILE A 21 18.48 -0.62 -0.43
C ILE A 21 18.43 -2.06 0.11
N MET A 22 17.68 -2.30 1.20
CA MET A 22 17.55 -3.63 1.78
C MET A 22 16.95 -4.64 0.80
N PHE A 23 15.92 -4.22 0.07
CA PHE A 23 15.29 -5.06 -0.95
C PHE A 23 16.10 -5.16 -2.25
N ASP A 24 16.90 -4.16 -2.59
CA ASP A 24 17.85 -4.24 -3.71
C ASP A 24 18.95 -5.27 -3.44
N VAL A 25 19.49 -5.31 -2.23
CA VAL A 25 20.44 -6.35 -1.82
C VAL A 25 19.84 -7.74 -1.95
N LEU A 26 18.60 -7.93 -1.50
CA LEU A 26 17.88 -9.19 -1.65
C LEU A 26 17.66 -9.54 -3.14
N PHE A 27 17.21 -8.58 -3.93
CA PHE A 27 16.99 -8.75 -5.37
C PHE A 27 18.27 -9.16 -6.11
N ARG A 28 19.41 -8.53 -5.79
CA ARG A 28 20.73 -8.91 -6.35
C ARG A 28 21.14 -10.32 -5.92
N LEU A 29 20.96 -10.66 -4.66
CA LEU A 29 21.30 -11.99 -4.14
C LEU A 29 20.47 -13.07 -4.84
N MET A 30 19.16 -12.88 -4.93
CA MET A 30 18.26 -13.82 -5.60
C MET A 30 18.58 -13.93 -7.09
N SER A 31 18.80 -12.81 -7.77
CA SER A 31 19.16 -12.79 -9.19
C SER A 31 20.47 -13.50 -9.46
N ARG A 32 21.46 -13.38 -8.57
CA ARG A 32 22.73 -14.13 -8.65
C ARG A 32 22.54 -15.62 -8.40
N THR A 33 21.67 -16.00 -7.46
CA THR A 33 21.47 -17.38 -7.04
C THR A 33 20.63 -18.17 -8.04
N TYR A 34 19.55 -17.59 -8.53
CA TYR A 34 18.54 -18.26 -9.36
C TYR A 34 18.58 -17.86 -10.84
N GLY A 35 19.32 -16.80 -11.17
CA GLY A 35 19.32 -16.18 -12.49
C GLY A 35 18.33 -15.00 -12.54
N SER A 36 18.74 -13.90 -13.17
CA SER A 36 17.95 -12.65 -13.26
C SER A 36 16.60 -12.83 -13.95
N SER A 37 16.49 -13.74 -14.92
CA SER A 37 15.23 -14.05 -15.62
C SER A 37 14.20 -14.82 -14.76
N LYS A 38 14.60 -15.29 -13.58
CA LYS A 38 13.75 -16.05 -12.65
C LYS A 38 13.23 -15.21 -11.49
N VAL A 39 13.68 -13.98 -11.38
CA VAL A 39 13.29 -13.09 -10.27
C VAL A 39 12.52 -11.90 -10.81
N THR A 40 11.22 -11.86 -10.52
CA THR A 40 10.38 -10.70 -10.81
C THR A 40 10.29 -9.84 -9.54
N TYR A 41 10.76 -8.59 -9.65
CA TYR A 41 10.70 -7.60 -8.57
C TYR A 41 9.71 -6.49 -8.94
N VAL A 42 8.69 -6.34 -8.12
CA VAL A 42 7.67 -5.30 -8.24
C VAL A 42 7.82 -4.32 -7.09
N ARG A 43 7.86 -3.02 -7.40
CA ARG A 43 7.82 -1.93 -6.41
C ARG A 43 6.87 -0.86 -6.92
N ASN A 44 5.73 -0.68 -6.26
CA ASN A 44 4.70 0.25 -6.72
C ASN A 44 5.02 1.70 -6.40
N ILE A 45 4.26 2.59 -7.03
CA ILE A 45 4.16 4.01 -6.69
C ILE A 45 2.68 4.29 -6.37
N THR A 46 2.42 4.80 -5.17
CA THR A 46 1.10 5.32 -4.79
C THR A 46 1.01 6.77 -5.23
N ASP A 47 0.32 7.01 -6.34
CA ASP A 47 0.12 8.31 -6.99
C ASP A 47 -1.31 8.85 -6.80
N ILE A 48 -2.09 8.26 -5.90
CA ILE A 48 -3.37 8.73 -5.41
C ILE A 48 -3.49 8.49 -3.90
N ASP A 49 -3.62 9.55 -3.12
CA ASP A 49 -3.70 9.51 -1.66
C ASP A 49 -4.23 10.84 -1.12
N ASP A 50 -4.77 10.85 0.08
CA ASP A 50 -5.24 12.07 0.73
C ASP A 50 -4.13 13.11 0.96
N LYS A 51 -2.88 12.65 1.20
CA LYS A 51 -1.72 13.54 1.32
C LYS A 51 -1.39 14.24 0.00
N ILE A 52 -1.56 13.54 -1.13
CA ILE A 52 -1.41 14.14 -2.45
C ILE A 52 -2.49 15.19 -2.66
N ASN A 53 -3.75 14.87 -2.35
CA ASN A 53 -4.86 15.82 -2.44
C ASN A 53 -4.65 17.05 -1.54
N GLN A 54 -4.11 16.88 -0.34
CA GLN A 54 -3.73 17.98 0.54
C GLN A 54 -2.62 18.85 -0.07
N ARG A 55 -1.63 18.22 -0.72
CA ARG A 55 -0.55 18.93 -1.40
C ARG A 55 -1.07 19.74 -2.59
N VAL A 56 -1.97 19.17 -3.40
CA VAL A 56 -2.68 19.88 -4.47
C VAL A 56 -3.38 21.11 -3.91
N LYS A 57 -4.19 20.95 -2.87
CA LYS A 57 -4.93 22.04 -2.25
C LYS A 57 -4.04 23.14 -1.67
N SER A 58 -2.92 22.77 -1.04
CA SER A 58 -2.01 23.74 -0.43
C SER A 58 -1.11 24.46 -1.42
N SER A 59 -0.76 23.82 -2.55
CA SER A 59 0.14 24.38 -3.56
C SER A 59 -0.58 25.03 -4.74
N GLY A 60 -1.86 24.71 -4.97
CA GLY A 60 -2.62 25.12 -6.15
C GLY A 60 -2.14 24.47 -7.47
N ARG A 61 -1.25 23.47 -7.40
CA ARG A 61 -0.71 22.77 -8.56
C ARG A 61 -1.60 21.60 -8.95
N ASP A 62 -1.49 21.16 -10.21
CA ASP A 62 -2.19 19.96 -10.69
C ASP A 62 -1.63 18.68 -10.03
N ILE A 63 -2.51 17.69 -9.82
CA ILE A 63 -2.14 16.41 -9.20
C ILE A 63 -1.10 15.65 -10.03
N THR A 64 -1.24 15.67 -11.35
CA THR A 64 -0.32 14.98 -12.26
C THR A 64 1.06 15.62 -12.20
N GLU A 65 1.12 16.96 -12.18
CA GLU A 65 2.37 17.70 -12.05
C GLU A 65 3.13 17.32 -10.77
N ILE A 66 2.41 17.28 -9.64
CA ILE A 66 3.01 16.93 -8.35
C ILE A 66 3.50 15.47 -8.34
N THR A 67 2.67 14.54 -8.81
CA THR A 67 3.01 13.11 -8.76
C THR A 67 4.11 12.73 -9.74
N GLU A 68 4.17 13.35 -10.93
CA GLU A 68 5.26 13.13 -11.89
C GLU A 68 6.59 13.68 -11.34
N GLU A 69 6.60 14.91 -10.86
CA GLU A 69 7.80 15.54 -10.31
C GLU A 69 8.34 14.75 -9.10
N THR A 70 7.49 14.42 -8.16
CA THR A 70 7.91 13.68 -6.95
C THR A 70 8.29 12.24 -7.23
N SER A 71 7.67 11.60 -8.25
CA SER A 71 8.09 10.28 -8.73
C SER A 71 9.47 10.35 -9.37
N SER A 72 9.75 11.36 -10.21
CA SER A 72 11.05 11.57 -10.83
C SER A 72 12.14 11.73 -9.77
N TRP A 73 11.92 12.61 -8.80
CA TRP A 73 12.88 12.79 -7.68
C TRP A 73 13.15 11.50 -6.92
N TYR A 74 12.09 10.72 -6.64
CA TYR A 74 12.25 9.45 -5.95
C TYR A 74 13.10 8.46 -6.76
N LEU A 75 12.83 8.32 -8.05
CA LEU A 75 13.58 7.41 -8.93
C LEU A 75 15.04 7.86 -9.06
N GLU A 76 15.29 9.15 -9.26
CA GLU A 76 16.64 9.73 -9.33
C GLU A 76 17.42 9.54 -8.02
N ASP A 77 16.79 9.79 -6.87
CA ASP A 77 17.39 9.58 -5.56
C ASP A 77 17.77 8.10 -5.36
N MET A 78 16.87 7.16 -5.73
CA MET A 78 17.16 5.73 -5.60
C MET A 78 18.25 5.26 -6.57
N ALA A 79 18.28 5.77 -7.80
CA ALA A 79 19.34 5.49 -8.77
C ALA A 79 20.70 6.02 -8.31
N SER A 80 20.74 7.23 -7.73
CA SER A 80 21.98 7.84 -7.21
C SER A 80 22.60 7.03 -6.07
N LEU A 81 21.79 6.27 -5.33
CA LEU A 81 22.24 5.32 -4.30
C LEU A 81 22.68 3.96 -4.87
N GLY A 82 22.67 3.81 -6.20
CA GLY A 82 23.11 2.59 -6.89
C GLY A 82 22.10 1.45 -6.84
N ASN A 83 20.84 1.71 -6.49
CA ASN A 83 19.80 0.70 -6.54
C ASN A 83 19.47 0.32 -7.99
N LEU A 84 19.19 -0.96 -8.22
CA LEU A 84 18.67 -1.44 -9.50
C LEU A 84 17.19 -1.07 -9.65
N ASP A 85 16.77 -0.85 -10.88
CA ASP A 85 15.36 -0.72 -11.17
C ASP A 85 14.62 -2.05 -10.93
N PRO A 86 13.41 -2.00 -10.36
CA PRO A 86 12.58 -3.19 -10.26
C PRO A 86 12.14 -3.65 -11.66
N THR A 87 11.71 -4.90 -11.79
CA THR A 87 11.14 -5.44 -13.04
C THR A 87 9.89 -4.66 -13.46
N HIS A 88 9.07 -4.27 -12.48
CA HIS A 88 7.86 -3.48 -12.68
C HIS A 88 7.74 -2.39 -11.63
N THR A 89 7.32 -1.19 -12.07
CA THR A 89 7.02 -0.05 -11.20
C THR A 89 5.57 0.40 -11.46
N PRO A 90 4.56 -0.39 -11.04
CA PRO A 90 3.16 -0.04 -11.28
C PRO A 90 2.76 1.21 -10.49
N ARG A 91 1.90 2.03 -11.09
CA ARG A 91 1.26 3.18 -10.44
C ARG A 91 -0.16 2.81 -10.05
N ALA A 92 -0.62 3.21 -8.86
CA ALA A 92 -1.95 2.88 -8.36
C ALA A 92 -3.05 3.34 -9.34
N THR A 93 -2.91 4.54 -9.93
CA THR A 93 -3.89 5.08 -10.89
C THR A 93 -4.04 4.25 -12.18
N GLN A 94 -3.08 3.41 -12.52
CA GLN A 94 -3.12 2.51 -13.68
C GLN A 94 -3.89 1.21 -13.41
N TYR A 95 -4.22 0.92 -12.15
CA TYR A 95 -4.85 -0.34 -11.72
C TYR A 95 -6.24 -0.16 -11.10
N ILE A 96 -6.89 0.97 -11.34
CA ILE A 96 -8.23 1.27 -10.77
C ILE A 96 -9.25 0.20 -11.13
N ASP A 97 -9.30 -0.25 -12.37
CA ASP A 97 -10.24 -1.29 -12.80
C ASP A 97 -9.98 -2.62 -12.10
N ALA A 98 -8.71 -2.99 -11.87
CA ALA A 98 -8.35 -4.18 -11.13
C ALA A 98 -8.76 -4.08 -9.65
N MET A 99 -8.61 -2.90 -9.04
CA MET A 99 -9.08 -2.64 -7.67
C MET A 99 -10.60 -2.75 -7.57
N ILE A 100 -11.34 -2.15 -8.52
CA ILE A 100 -12.80 -2.23 -8.57
C ILE A 100 -13.25 -3.69 -8.72
N ALA A 101 -12.61 -4.46 -9.60
CA ALA A 101 -12.93 -5.88 -9.81
C ALA A 101 -12.71 -6.69 -8.51
N MET A 102 -11.58 -6.51 -7.83
CA MET A 102 -11.31 -7.18 -6.56
C MET A 102 -12.33 -6.80 -5.47
N ILE A 103 -12.73 -5.53 -5.39
CA ILE A 103 -13.75 -5.08 -4.43
C ILE A 103 -15.12 -5.70 -4.74
N VAL A 104 -15.49 -5.81 -6.02
CA VAL A 104 -16.74 -6.50 -6.44
C VAL A 104 -16.73 -7.95 -5.97
N ASP A 105 -15.62 -8.66 -6.14
CA ASP A 105 -15.45 -10.04 -5.69
C ASP A 105 -15.55 -10.16 -4.16
N LEU A 106 -14.91 -9.25 -3.42
CA LEU A 106 -14.99 -9.22 -1.95
C LEU A 106 -16.43 -8.99 -1.45
N ILE A 107 -17.19 -8.12 -2.12
CA ILE A 107 -18.62 -7.91 -1.81
C ILE A 107 -19.42 -9.18 -2.10
N ALA A 108 -19.22 -9.78 -3.27
CA ALA A 108 -19.93 -10.99 -3.67
C ALA A 108 -19.68 -12.17 -2.72
N LYS A 109 -18.48 -12.25 -2.16
CA LYS A 109 -18.07 -13.29 -1.18
C LYS A 109 -18.45 -12.94 0.27
N GLY A 110 -19.06 -11.78 0.52
CA GLY A 110 -19.51 -11.37 1.86
C GLY A 110 -18.44 -10.78 2.77
N HIS A 111 -17.23 -10.48 2.22
CA HIS A 111 -16.13 -9.89 2.98
C HIS A 111 -16.11 -8.35 2.98
N ALA A 112 -16.91 -7.74 2.11
CA ALA A 112 -17.04 -6.30 2.03
C ALA A 112 -18.51 -5.86 1.97
N TYR A 113 -18.79 -4.62 2.36
CA TYR A 113 -20.12 -4.06 2.38
C TYR A 113 -20.13 -2.58 1.99
N LYS A 114 -21.30 -2.11 1.53
CA LYS A 114 -21.54 -0.69 1.19
C LYS A 114 -22.13 0.05 2.37
N ALA A 115 -21.66 1.26 2.63
CA ALA A 115 -22.21 2.15 3.64
C ALA A 115 -21.92 3.62 3.28
N GLU A 116 -22.97 4.44 3.17
CA GLU A 116 -22.88 5.90 2.92
C GLU A 116 -21.93 6.29 1.77
N GLY A 117 -22.04 5.59 0.62
CA GLY A 117 -21.17 5.83 -0.54
C GLY A 117 -19.75 5.22 -0.44
N HIS A 118 -19.40 4.64 0.69
CA HIS A 118 -18.16 3.90 0.90
C HIS A 118 -18.35 2.41 0.62
N VAL A 119 -17.23 1.72 0.34
CA VAL A 119 -17.13 0.26 0.47
C VAL A 119 -16.08 -0.06 1.49
N LEU A 120 -16.43 -0.90 2.46
CA LEU A 120 -15.55 -1.28 3.56
C LEU A 120 -15.33 -2.79 3.57
N PHE A 121 -14.12 -3.19 3.96
CA PHE A 121 -13.82 -4.57 4.31
C PHE A 121 -14.31 -4.86 5.72
N SER A 122 -14.98 -6.00 5.90
CA SER A 122 -15.44 -6.46 7.22
C SER A 122 -14.35 -7.32 7.86
N VAL A 123 -13.60 -6.77 8.79
CA VAL A 123 -12.47 -7.46 9.43
C VAL A 123 -12.92 -8.76 10.12
N LYS A 124 -14.08 -8.77 10.74
CA LYS A 124 -14.66 -9.96 11.39
C LYS A 124 -14.95 -11.12 10.42
N SER A 125 -14.99 -10.87 9.11
CA SER A 125 -15.22 -11.91 8.10
C SER A 125 -13.97 -12.73 7.78
N TYR A 126 -12.78 -12.30 8.26
CA TYR A 126 -11.51 -12.99 8.09
C TYR A 126 -10.97 -13.45 9.45
N SER A 127 -11.06 -14.74 9.74
CA SER A 127 -10.73 -15.33 11.05
C SER A 127 -9.27 -15.21 11.45
N ASP A 128 -8.36 -15.16 10.46
CA ASP A 128 -6.91 -15.12 10.68
C ASP A 128 -6.35 -13.70 10.77
N TYR A 129 -7.22 -12.67 10.85
CA TYR A 129 -6.79 -11.29 10.97
C TYR A 129 -5.96 -11.05 12.23
N GLY A 130 -4.80 -10.42 12.08
CA GLY A 130 -3.84 -10.17 13.16
C GLY A 130 -2.70 -11.17 13.23
N ARG A 131 -2.72 -12.21 12.40
CA ARG A 131 -1.72 -13.29 12.42
C ARG A 131 -0.32 -12.83 12.04
N LEU A 132 -0.19 -11.88 11.10
CA LEU A 132 1.10 -11.34 10.69
C LEU A 132 1.74 -10.49 11.80
N SER A 133 0.95 -9.61 12.41
CA SER A 133 1.43 -8.70 13.45
C SER A 133 1.56 -9.36 14.81
N GLY A 134 0.95 -10.52 15.01
CA GLY A 134 0.89 -11.23 16.29
C GLY A 134 0.12 -10.47 17.37
N ARG A 135 -0.73 -9.51 17.00
CA ARG A 135 -1.51 -8.66 17.89
C ARG A 135 -2.94 -9.19 18.01
N SER A 136 -3.51 -9.08 19.20
CA SER A 136 -4.96 -9.26 19.37
C SER A 136 -5.74 -8.10 18.75
N ILE A 137 -7.00 -8.32 18.40
CA ILE A 137 -7.87 -7.24 17.88
C ILE A 137 -7.99 -6.12 18.93
N GLU A 138 -8.05 -6.46 20.22
CA GLU A 138 -8.10 -5.52 21.32
C GLU A 138 -6.85 -4.63 21.38
N ASP A 139 -5.67 -5.20 21.23
CA ASP A 139 -4.39 -4.46 21.19
C ASP A 139 -4.32 -3.56 19.96
N MET A 140 -4.87 -4.01 18.85
CA MET A 140 -4.93 -3.23 17.62
C MET A 140 -5.84 -2.02 17.78
N ILE A 141 -7.02 -2.18 18.37
CA ILE A 141 -7.96 -1.07 18.65
C ILE A 141 -7.31 -0.08 19.62
N ALA A 142 -6.62 -0.56 20.65
CA ALA A 142 -5.96 0.30 21.63
C ALA A 142 -4.75 1.06 21.06
N GLY A 143 -4.03 0.47 20.10
CA GLY A 143 -2.80 1.02 19.51
C GLY A 143 -2.96 1.66 18.13
N ALA A 144 -4.06 1.43 17.44
CA ALA A 144 -4.27 1.95 16.10
C ALA A 144 -4.92 3.33 16.14
N ARG A 145 -4.54 4.17 15.17
CA ARG A 145 -5.36 5.30 14.74
C ARG A 145 -6.60 4.75 14.01
N VAL A 146 -7.50 4.13 14.77
CA VAL A 146 -8.77 3.64 14.22
C VAL A 146 -9.63 4.86 13.96
N GLU A 147 -9.87 5.18 12.70
CA GLU A 147 -10.82 6.21 12.34
C GLU A 147 -12.22 5.74 12.73
N ILE A 148 -12.77 6.36 13.78
CA ILE A 148 -14.16 6.12 14.18
C ILE A 148 -15.05 6.88 13.21
N ALA A 149 -15.72 6.14 12.32
CA ALA A 149 -16.63 6.72 11.35
C ALA A 149 -18.01 6.07 11.49
N PRO A 150 -19.11 6.84 11.44
CA PRO A 150 -20.46 6.35 11.70
C PRO A 150 -20.91 5.28 10.69
N TYR A 151 -20.32 5.27 9.51
CA TYR A 151 -20.63 4.30 8.45
C TYR A 151 -19.94 2.93 8.65
N LYS A 152 -19.04 2.77 9.62
CA LYS A 152 -18.40 1.50 9.93
C LYS A 152 -19.29 0.63 10.83
N ARG A 153 -19.39 -0.67 10.52
CA ARG A 153 -20.07 -1.67 11.37
C ARG A 153 -19.19 -2.07 12.56
N ASP A 154 -17.88 -2.08 12.35
CA ASP A 154 -16.88 -2.36 13.38
C ASP A 154 -15.75 -1.34 13.28
N PRO A 155 -15.18 -0.87 14.39
CA PRO A 155 -14.06 0.07 14.37
C PRO A 155 -12.86 -0.40 13.53
N MET A 156 -12.60 -1.70 13.48
CA MET A 156 -11.50 -2.30 12.72
C MET A 156 -11.75 -2.37 11.21
N ASP A 157 -13.00 -2.23 10.77
CA ASP A 157 -13.31 -2.25 9.33
C ASP A 157 -12.56 -1.12 8.63
N PHE A 158 -12.06 -1.39 7.43
CA PHE A 158 -11.26 -0.41 6.70
C PHE A 158 -11.79 -0.16 5.29
N VAL A 159 -11.49 1.03 4.78
CA VAL A 159 -12.02 1.52 3.51
C VAL A 159 -11.34 0.83 2.33
N LEU A 160 -12.14 0.28 1.43
CA LEU A 160 -11.74 -0.23 0.11
C LEU A 160 -11.99 0.79 -0.99
N TRP A 161 -13.11 1.54 -0.89
CA TRP A 161 -13.50 2.59 -1.82
C TRP A 161 -14.18 3.73 -1.06
N LYS A 162 -13.84 4.96 -1.38
CA LYS A 162 -14.45 6.15 -0.77
C LYS A 162 -14.90 7.15 -1.82
N PRO A 163 -16.04 7.87 -1.60
CA PRO A 163 -16.54 8.84 -2.54
C PRO A 163 -15.54 9.99 -2.74
N SER A 164 -15.45 10.51 -3.94
CA SER A 164 -14.68 11.72 -4.26
C SER A 164 -15.60 12.91 -4.43
N MET A 165 -15.28 14.01 -3.76
CA MET A 165 -15.93 15.30 -3.95
C MET A 165 -15.63 15.83 -5.37
N PRO A 166 -16.41 16.77 -5.91
CA PRO A 166 -16.23 17.28 -7.28
C PRO A 166 -14.83 17.82 -7.59
N ASP A 167 -14.17 18.38 -6.59
CA ASP A 167 -12.82 18.96 -6.65
C ASP A 167 -11.68 17.95 -6.37
N ILE A 168 -12.03 16.68 -6.10
CA ILE A 168 -11.08 15.61 -5.82
C ILE A 168 -11.08 14.59 -6.96
N THR A 169 -9.90 14.17 -7.38
CA THR A 169 -9.72 13.12 -8.38
C THR A 169 -10.48 11.85 -7.99
N GLY A 170 -11.20 11.29 -8.94
CA GLY A 170 -11.97 10.06 -8.71
C GLY A 170 -12.43 9.43 -10.01
N TRP A 171 -12.70 8.14 -9.94
CA TRP A 171 -13.10 7.28 -11.04
C TRP A 171 -14.51 6.77 -10.86
N ASN A 172 -15.17 6.46 -11.98
CA ASN A 172 -16.49 5.84 -11.94
C ASN A 172 -16.39 4.40 -11.41
N SER A 173 -17.32 4.03 -10.57
CA SER A 173 -17.42 2.68 -10.01
C SER A 173 -18.89 2.28 -9.85
N PRO A 174 -19.20 1.01 -9.57
CA PRO A 174 -20.56 0.56 -9.25
C PRO A 174 -21.16 1.22 -7.99
N TRP A 175 -20.34 1.93 -7.23
CA TRP A 175 -20.75 2.61 -5.98
C TRP A 175 -20.78 4.13 -6.12
N GLY A 176 -20.58 4.64 -7.32
CA GLY A 176 -20.48 6.06 -7.64
C GLY A 176 -19.02 6.52 -7.89
N LYS A 177 -18.87 7.80 -8.20
CA LYS A 177 -17.55 8.40 -8.41
C LYS A 177 -16.76 8.42 -7.10
N GLY A 178 -15.56 7.86 -7.11
CA GLY A 178 -14.76 7.73 -5.91
C GLY A 178 -13.30 7.36 -6.20
N ARG A 179 -12.59 6.99 -5.16
CA ARG A 179 -11.20 6.58 -5.19
C ARG A 179 -10.93 5.38 -4.29
N PRO A 180 -9.89 4.59 -4.57
CA PRO A 180 -9.54 3.43 -3.73
C PRO A 180 -9.11 3.85 -2.32
N GLY A 181 -9.28 2.95 -1.37
CA GLY A 181 -8.56 2.96 -0.12
C GLY A 181 -7.09 2.55 -0.34
N TRP A 182 -6.22 2.94 0.55
CA TRP A 182 -4.77 2.70 0.42
C TRP A 182 -4.38 1.22 0.33
N HIS A 183 -5.09 0.34 1.03
CA HIS A 183 -4.68 -1.06 1.17
C HIS A 183 -5.02 -1.92 -0.06
N ILE A 184 -6.08 -1.58 -0.80
CA ILE A 184 -6.50 -2.36 -1.97
C ILE A 184 -5.54 -2.20 -3.15
N GLU A 185 -4.77 -1.12 -3.18
CA GLU A 185 -3.81 -0.82 -4.24
C GLU A 185 -2.79 -1.95 -4.41
N CYS A 186 -2.07 -2.27 -3.32
CA CYS A 186 -1.02 -3.29 -3.35
C CYS A 186 -1.59 -4.69 -3.57
N SER A 187 -2.75 -5.02 -3.01
CA SER A 187 -3.41 -6.31 -3.26
C SER A 187 -3.77 -6.49 -4.74
N ALA A 188 -4.34 -5.47 -5.39
CA ALA A 188 -4.71 -5.53 -6.80
C ALA A 188 -3.49 -5.54 -7.73
N MET A 189 -2.49 -4.70 -7.45
CA MET A 189 -1.27 -4.62 -8.27
C MET A 189 -0.43 -5.89 -8.16
N SER A 190 -0.26 -6.44 -6.95
CA SER A 190 0.48 -7.69 -6.75
C SER A 190 -0.21 -8.86 -7.44
N TYR A 191 -1.53 -8.96 -7.33
CA TYR A 191 -2.29 -9.98 -8.05
C TYR A 191 -2.13 -9.88 -9.55
N ALA A 192 -2.24 -8.69 -10.12
CA ALA A 192 -2.14 -8.48 -11.56
C ALA A 192 -0.76 -8.82 -12.13
N LEU A 193 0.31 -8.62 -11.35
CA LEU A 193 1.69 -8.79 -11.81
C LEU A 193 2.36 -10.09 -11.35
N LEU A 194 1.95 -10.65 -10.23
CA LEU A 194 2.57 -11.83 -9.62
C LEU A 194 1.59 -12.99 -9.42
N GLY A 195 0.30 -12.76 -9.65
CA GLY A 195 -0.75 -13.76 -9.40
C GLY A 195 -1.21 -13.81 -7.94
N PRO A 196 -2.07 -14.79 -7.60
CA PRO A 196 -2.72 -14.87 -6.30
C PRO A 196 -1.78 -15.31 -5.16
N SER A 197 -0.62 -15.88 -5.51
CA SER A 197 0.41 -16.29 -4.55
C SER A 197 1.80 -16.01 -5.12
N PHE A 198 2.68 -15.48 -4.28
CA PHE A 198 4.07 -15.18 -4.66
C PHE A 198 5.01 -15.36 -3.47
N ASP A 199 6.33 -15.32 -3.72
CA ASP A 199 7.30 -15.79 -2.73
C ASP A 199 7.52 -14.79 -1.59
N ILE A 200 7.81 -13.51 -1.89
CA ILE A 200 8.26 -12.54 -0.88
C ILE A 200 7.49 -11.25 -0.99
N HIS A 201 6.93 -10.80 0.14
CA HIS A 201 6.35 -9.46 0.30
C HIS A 201 7.06 -8.70 1.41
N GLY A 202 7.25 -7.40 1.23
CA GLY A 202 7.90 -6.64 2.26
C GLY A 202 7.72 -5.13 2.21
N GLY A 203 8.31 -4.50 3.23
CA GLY A 203 8.25 -3.06 3.45
C GLY A 203 8.91 -2.64 4.77
N GLY A 204 8.68 -1.41 5.16
CA GLY A 204 9.05 -0.94 6.50
C GLY A 204 8.21 -1.61 7.58
N ASN A 205 8.75 -1.74 8.78
CA ASN A 205 8.06 -2.38 9.91
C ASN A 205 6.75 -1.66 10.30
N ASP A 206 6.61 -0.39 9.96
CA ASP A 206 5.39 0.38 10.14
C ASP A 206 4.25 -0.02 9.18
N LEU A 207 4.56 -0.73 8.09
CA LEU A 207 3.58 -1.28 7.17
C LEU A 207 3.02 -2.63 7.64
N GLN A 208 3.70 -3.34 8.55
CA GLN A 208 3.22 -4.62 9.06
C GLN A 208 1.76 -4.52 9.54
N PHE A 209 1.45 -3.46 10.26
CA PHE A 209 0.10 -3.14 10.69
C PHE A 209 -0.18 -1.63 10.57
N PRO A 210 -1.31 -1.22 9.96
CA PRO A 210 -2.40 -2.09 9.46
C PRO A 210 -2.24 -2.53 7.99
N HIS A 211 -1.28 -1.99 7.22
CA HIS A 211 -1.26 -2.07 5.76
C HIS A 211 -1.16 -3.52 5.25
N HIS A 212 -0.09 -4.24 5.62
CA HIS A 212 0.13 -5.62 5.16
C HIS A 212 -0.89 -6.60 5.74
N GLU A 213 -1.34 -6.40 6.98
CA GLU A 213 -2.42 -7.19 7.56
C GLU A 213 -3.71 -7.05 6.75
N ASN A 214 -4.04 -5.83 6.31
CA ASN A 214 -5.20 -5.54 5.47
C ASN A 214 -5.04 -6.14 4.06
N GLU A 215 -3.84 -6.10 3.49
CA GLU A 215 -3.55 -6.74 2.20
C GLU A 215 -3.75 -8.26 2.26
N ILE A 216 -3.30 -8.92 3.34
CA ILE A 216 -3.54 -10.35 3.57
C ILE A 216 -5.03 -10.64 3.59
N ALA A 217 -5.78 -9.90 4.40
CA ALA A 217 -7.22 -10.09 4.52
C ALA A 217 -7.93 -9.93 3.17
N GLN A 218 -7.61 -8.88 2.41
CA GLN A 218 -8.16 -8.65 1.07
C GLN A 218 -7.83 -9.79 0.12
N SER A 219 -6.56 -10.15 0.03
CA SER A 219 -6.08 -11.12 -0.97
C SER A 219 -6.53 -12.54 -0.66
N CYS A 220 -6.46 -12.98 0.60
CA CYS A 220 -6.91 -14.30 1.01
C CYS A 220 -8.44 -14.45 0.91
N CYS A 221 -9.21 -13.39 1.14
CA CYS A 221 -10.66 -13.42 0.96
C CYS A 221 -11.07 -13.32 -0.52
N ALA A 222 -10.33 -12.56 -1.33
CA ALA A 222 -10.59 -12.50 -2.78
C ALA A 222 -10.24 -13.82 -3.47
N TYR A 223 -9.14 -14.45 -3.07
CA TYR A 223 -8.61 -15.69 -3.67
C TYR A 223 -8.34 -16.75 -2.59
N PRO A 224 -9.41 -17.37 -2.06
CA PRO A 224 -9.26 -18.41 -1.05
C PRO A 224 -8.44 -19.59 -1.60
N ASP A 225 -7.74 -20.30 -0.72
CA ASP A 225 -6.92 -21.48 -1.02
C ASP A 225 -5.63 -21.23 -1.82
N THR A 226 -5.31 -19.98 -2.15
CA THR A 226 -4.08 -19.66 -2.91
C THR A 226 -2.96 -19.13 -2.04
N GLY A 227 -3.27 -18.68 -0.82
CA GLY A 227 -2.35 -17.89 0.00
C GLY A 227 -2.19 -16.46 -0.56
N PHE A 228 -1.18 -15.75 -0.11
CA PHE A 228 -0.83 -14.44 -0.66
C PHE A 228 0.69 -14.36 -0.81
N ALA A 229 1.43 -14.00 0.24
CA ALA A 229 2.89 -14.05 0.25
C ALA A 229 3.39 -15.15 1.18
N ASN A 230 4.38 -15.94 0.71
CA ASN A 230 4.93 -17.05 1.48
C ASN A 230 5.91 -16.58 2.57
N VAL A 231 6.66 -15.50 2.30
CA VAL A 231 7.65 -14.91 3.20
C VAL A 231 7.39 -13.42 3.33
N TRP A 232 7.31 -12.94 4.57
CA TRP A 232 7.18 -11.53 4.90
C TRP A 232 8.52 -10.99 5.42
N MET A 233 8.94 -9.86 4.89
CA MET A 233 10.20 -9.23 5.28
C MET A 233 9.97 -7.76 5.62
N HIS A 234 10.27 -7.37 6.87
CA HIS A 234 10.12 -6.01 7.35
C HIS A 234 11.46 -5.47 7.85
N ASN A 235 11.84 -4.29 7.39
CA ASN A 235 13.01 -3.60 7.91
C ASN A 235 12.62 -2.57 8.97
N GLU A 236 13.44 -2.48 10.02
CA GLU A 236 13.25 -1.50 11.07
C GLU A 236 13.36 -0.06 10.58
N MET A 237 12.69 0.84 11.28
CA MET A 237 12.66 2.26 10.97
C MET A 237 13.97 2.94 11.38
N LEU A 238 14.44 3.90 10.58
CA LEU A 238 15.49 4.81 11.02
C LEU A 238 14.98 5.72 12.14
N GLN A 239 15.80 5.94 13.11
CA GLN A 239 15.52 6.80 14.25
C GLN A 239 16.43 8.03 14.24
N VAL A 240 15.88 9.16 14.65
CA VAL A 240 16.60 10.40 14.93
C VAL A 240 16.31 10.74 16.39
N GLU A 241 17.35 10.80 17.23
CA GLU A 241 17.21 11.07 18.67
C GLU A 241 16.20 10.13 19.37
N GLY A 242 16.22 8.84 19.02
CA GLY A 242 15.34 7.83 19.60
C GLY A 242 13.90 7.86 19.11
N LYS A 243 13.56 8.71 18.14
CA LYS A 243 12.22 8.80 17.53
C LYS A 243 12.26 8.34 16.08
N LYS A 244 11.17 7.74 15.60
CA LYS A 244 11.02 7.39 14.19
C LYS A 244 11.27 8.60 13.31
N MET A 245 12.14 8.46 12.29
CA MET A 245 12.31 9.47 11.24
C MET A 245 11.04 9.56 10.40
N SER A 246 10.43 10.73 10.32
CA SER A 246 9.25 10.96 9.50
C SER A 246 9.07 12.42 9.11
N LYS A 247 8.43 12.65 7.97
CA LYS A 247 8.06 14.02 7.52
C LYS A 247 7.11 14.70 8.50
N SER A 248 6.16 13.96 9.06
CA SER A 248 5.19 14.49 10.03
C SER A 248 5.83 14.97 11.35
N SER A 249 6.99 14.42 11.71
CA SER A 249 7.76 14.82 12.89
C SER A 249 8.81 15.88 12.59
N ASN A 250 8.95 16.29 11.33
CA ASN A 250 9.96 17.25 10.86
C ASN A 250 11.40 16.92 11.31
N ASN A 251 11.72 15.62 11.44
CA ASN A 251 13.01 15.09 11.88
C ASN A 251 13.66 14.19 10.81
N PHE A 252 13.48 14.51 9.54
CA PHE A 252 13.95 13.70 8.42
C PHE A 252 15.07 14.37 7.65
N PHE A 253 15.87 13.53 6.97
CA PHE A 253 16.94 13.93 6.05
C PHE A 253 16.63 13.40 4.65
N THR A 254 16.79 14.22 3.64
CA THR A 254 16.68 13.89 2.21
C THR A 254 18.03 13.62 1.61
#